data_2586874c313d06dea1a626d15854a237
#
_entry.id   2586874c313d06dea1a626d15854a237
#
_cell.length_a   1.000
_cell.length_b   1.000
_cell.length_c   1.000
_cell.angle_alpha   90.00
_cell.angle_beta   90.00
_cell.angle_gamma   90.00
#
_symmetry.space_group_name_H-M   'P 1'
#
loop_
_entity.id
_entity.type
_entity.pdbx_description
1 polymer ?
#
loop_
_entity_poly.entity_id
_entity_poly.type
_entity_poly.pdbx_seq_one_letter_code
_entity_poly.pdbx_strand_id
1 'polypeptide(L)'
;MGEALLHLLEIAKPMKSETVPLRKSNMRVLAKDVVATRDQPPFATSAMDGYAIAVSEVTSGKCFSVIGEAAAGHQFKGAMRTGDAVRIFTGAPLPSGAKRIVIQEDVVRSGHQIIIPKNLDSSNYIRPAGGDFHAGYKVYSGKELKPADVALLASMNSACVEVVKRPVVALISTGDELVVPGDIPSETQIMASNTYGLAALLENNGSIARLLPIARDNITSLKAAFELADGADLIVTIGGASVGDHDLVYKAAVEKSLRQSFYKVSMRPGKPLMAGHLGNTPIVGLPGNPVSALVCAHVFLIPMMSQTIVYISTKTHTMFTGSNYSHYTIGYFHFKKSFKLLLLRGMFTDEQVGYLLLVEKSLITILSA
;
A
#
# COMPACT_ATOMS: atom_id res chain seq x y z
N MET A 1 -16.78 21.39 5.75
CA MET A 1 -16.11 20.06 5.68
C MET A 1 -14.82 20.11 4.84
N GLY A 2 -14.86 20.56 3.60
CA GLY A 2 -13.65 20.64 2.74
C GLY A 2 -12.55 21.54 3.32
N GLU A 3 -12.90 22.69 3.85
CA GLU A 3 -11.94 23.60 4.51
C GLU A 3 -11.26 22.94 5.72
N ALA A 4 -12.01 22.24 6.58
CA ALA A 4 -11.45 21.50 7.70
C ALA A 4 -10.48 20.39 7.26
N LEU A 5 -10.77 19.69 6.15
CA LEU A 5 -9.87 18.71 5.57
C LEU A 5 -8.59 19.37 5.06
N LEU A 6 -8.69 20.52 4.37
CA LEU A 6 -7.52 21.26 3.91
C LEU A 6 -6.60 21.65 5.07
N HIS A 7 -7.15 22.20 6.16
CA HIS A 7 -6.38 22.51 7.37
C HIS A 7 -5.68 21.28 7.96
N LEU A 8 -6.35 20.12 7.98
CA LEU A 8 -5.73 18.87 8.45
C LEU A 8 -4.60 18.41 7.55
N LEU A 9 -4.74 18.55 6.24
CA LEU A 9 -3.69 18.22 5.28
C LEU A 9 -2.48 19.18 5.42
N GLU A 10 -2.71 20.45 5.71
CA GLU A 10 -1.65 21.43 5.95
C GLU A 10 -0.83 21.15 7.22
N ILE A 11 -1.46 20.68 8.28
CA ILE A 11 -0.77 20.31 9.54
C ILE A 11 -0.10 18.94 9.47
N ALA A 12 -0.45 18.10 8.49
CA ALA A 12 0.17 16.80 8.28
C ALA A 12 1.61 16.97 7.79
N LYS A 13 2.58 16.39 8.52
CA LYS A 13 3.99 16.45 8.15
C LYS A 13 4.42 15.16 7.46
N PRO A 14 5.12 15.22 6.31
CA PRO A 14 5.68 14.02 5.69
C PRO A 14 6.62 13.28 6.63
N MET A 15 6.49 11.96 6.68
CA MET A 15 7.37 11.12 7.48
C MET A 15 8.75 11.00 6.84
N LYS A 16 9.77 10.81 7.67
CA LYS A 16 11.12 10.46 7.22
C LYS A 16 11.13 9.04 6.64
N SER A 17 12.18 8.71 5.89
CA SER A 17 12.42 7.35 5.43
C SER A 17 13.17 6.51 6.48
N GLU A 18 13.07 5.20 6.32
CA GLU A 18 13.85 4.19 7.05
C GLU A 18 14.21 3.03 6.12
N THR A 19 15.33 2.39 6.36
CA THR A 19 15.73 1.18 5.63
C THR A 19 15.20 -0.05 6.35
N VAL A 20 14.48 -0.90 5.62
CA VAL A 20 13.95 -2.17 6.17
C VAL A 20 14.40 -3.36 5.33
N PRO A 21 14.59 -4.55 5.93
CA PRO A 21 14.73 -5.78 5.18
C PRO A 21 13.54 -5.99 4.24
N LEU A 22 13.78 -6.49 3.03
CA LEU A 22 12.74 -6.65 2.01
C LEU A 22 11.52 -7.43 2.52
N ARG A 23 11.69 -8.47 3.34
CA ARG A 23 10.58 -9.24 3.93
C ARG A 23 9.64 -8.42 4.81
N LYS A 24 10.08 -7.24 5.29
CA LYS A 24 9.28 -6.32 6.12
C LYS A 24 8.71 -5.15 5.32
N SER A 25 8.88 -5.14 4.00
CA SER A 25 8.47 -4.03 3.13
C SER A 25 7.03 -4.13 2.63
N ASN A 26 6.36 -5.26 2.78
CA ASN A 26 4.95 -5.40 2.39
C ASN A 26 4.07 -4.35 3.07
N MET A 27 3.19 -3.71 2.28
CA MET A 27 2.31 -2.62 2.73
C MET A 27 3.05 -1.36 3.22
N ARG A 28 4.33 -1.21 2.86
CA ARG A 28 5.09 0.02 3.09
C ARG A 28 5.14 0.85 1.79
N VAL A 29 5.26 2.16 1.94
CA VAL A 29 5.45 3.05 0.78
C VAL A 29 6.94 3.20 0.50
N LEU A 30 7.35 2.92 -0.73
CA LEU A 30 8.73 3.05 -1.18
C LEU A 30 9.16 4.52 -1.15
N ALA A 31 10.23 4.84 -0.43
CA ALA A 31 10.72 6.22 -0.29
C ALA A 31 11.77 6.60 -1.35
N LYS A 32 12.43 5.59 -1.95
CA LYS A 32 13.48 5.79 -2.96
C LYS A 32 13.33 4.79 -4.10
N ASP A 33 13.57 5.24 -5.33
CA ASP A 33 13.56 4.37 -6.50
C ASP A 33 14.52 3.19 -6.34
N VAL A 34 14.07 2.00 -6.75
CA VAL A 34 14.93 0.81 -6.85
C VAL A 34 15.16 0.53 -8.32
N VAL A 35 16.43 0.34 -8.70
CA VAL A 35 16.86 0.13 -10.09
C VAL A 35 17.46 -1.24 -10.23
N ALA A 36 16.99 -2.03 -11.20
CA ALA A 36 17.57 -3.32 -11.54
C ALA A 36 18.97 -3.16 -12.09
N THR A 37 19.94 -3.93 -11.55
CA THR A 37 21.35 -3.87 -11.96
C THR A 37 21.68 -4.91 -13.05
N ARG A 38 20.77 -5.82 -13.34
CA ARG A 38 20.93 -6.89 -14.33
C ARG A 38 19.59 -7.26 -14.96
N ASP A 39 19.65 -7.94 -16.09
CA ASP A 39 18.49 -8.51 -16.75
C ASP A 39 17.90 -9.68 -15.95
N GLN A 40 16.60 -9.91 -16.10
CA GLN A 40 15.91 -11.07 -15.55
C GLN A 40 15.03 -11.72 -16.64
N PRO A 41 15.20 -13.00 -16.98
CA PRO A 41 16.37 -13.82 -16.60
C PRO A 41 17.67 -13.27 -17.22
N PRO A 42 18.86 -13.57 -16.63
CA PRO A 42 20.12 -13.01 -17.12
C PRO A 42 20.65 -13.69 -18.40
N PHE A 43 20.03 -14.75 -18.83
CA PHE A 43 20.31 -15.52 -20.04
C PHE A 43 19.02 -16.12 -20.60
N ALA A 44 19.03 -16.49 -21.88
CA ALA A 44 17.88 -17.18 -22.47
C ALA A 44 17.69 -18.57 -21.80
N THR A 45 16.44 -18.93 -21.51
CA THR A 45 16.06 -20.15 -20.79
C THR A 45 14.98 -20.93 -21.51
N SER A 46 14.88 -22.23 -21.21
CA SER A 46 13.74 -23.03 -21.64
C SER A 46 12.47 -22.63 -20.93
N ALA A 47 11.39 -22.46 -21.69
CA ALA A 47 10.04 -22.29 -21.17
C ALA A 47 9.34 -23.63 -20.84
N MET A 48 9.84 -24.75 -21.38
CA MET A 48 9.23 -26.07 -21.30
C MET A 48 10.28 -27.14 -21.09
N ASP A 49 9.85 -28.30 -20.60
CA ASP A 49 10.68 -29.52 -20.60
C ASP A 49 10.70 -30.13 -21.99
N GLY A 50 11.88 -30.46 -22.48
CA GLY A 50 11.99 -30.96 -23.84
C GLY A 50 13.41 -31.15 -24.33
N TYR A 51 13.65 -30.82 -25.59
CA TYR A 51 14.92 -30.96 -26.27
C TYR A 51 15.26 -29.67 -27.03
N ALA A 52 16.35 -29.06 -26.68
CA ALA A 52 16.90 -27.93 -27.45
C ALA A 52 17.56 -28.46 -28.73
N ILE A 53 17.26 -27.82 -29.87
CA ILE A 53 17.77 -28.19 -31.21
C ILE A 53 18.36 -26.95 -31.91
N ALA A 54 19.32 -27.19 -32.80
CA ALA A 54 20.05 -26.11 -33.49
C ALA A 54 19.36 -25.58 -34.78
N VAL A 55 18.12 -25.98 -35.02
CA VAL A 55 17.31 -25.54 -36.16
C VAL A 55 16.01 -24.94 -35.72
N SER A 56 15.50 -23.92 -36.43
CA SER A 56 14.23 -23.24 -36.12
C SER A 56 13.03 -23.97 -36.71
N GLU A 57 13.21 -24.56 -37.89
CA GLU A 57 12.15 -25.29 -38.61
C GLU A 57 12.49 -26.79 -38.66
N VAL A 58 11.46 -27.57 -38.36
CA VAL A 58 11.59 -29.03 -38.30
C VAL A 58 10.42 -29.69 -39.03
N THR A 59 10.73 -30.57 -39.94
CA THR A 59 9.70 -31.39 -40.63
C THR A 59 9.47 -32.69 -39.89
N SER A 60 8.30 -33.26 -40.03
CA SER A 60 7.93 -34.57 -39.50
C SER A 60 8.93 -35.65 -39.97
N GLY A 61 9.23 -36.59 -39.10
CA GLY A 61 10.20 -37.68 -39.32
C GLY A 61 11.67 -37.31 -39.08
N LYS A 62 11.99 -36.04 -38.77
CA LYS A 62 13.39 -35.61 -38.51
C LYS A 62 13.92 -36.23 -37.21
N CYS A 63 15.14 -36.74 -37.28
CA CYS A 63 15.86 -37.34 -36.16
C CYS A 63 16.98 -36.41 -35.68
N PHE A 64 17.25 -36.40 -34.35
CA PHE A 64 18.34 -35.69 -33.71
C PHE A 64 19.06 -36.58 -32.70
N SER A 65 20.35 -36.42 -32.56
CA SER A 65 21.17 -37.16 -31.59
C SER A 65 21.21 -36.39 -30.25
N VAL A 66 20.86 -37.03 -29.16
CA VAL A 66 20.91 -36.45 -27.82
C VAL A 66 22.34 -36.49 -27.32
N ILE A 67 23.02 -35.34 -27.25
CA ILE A 67 24.44 -35.21 -26.94
C ILE A 67 24.70 -34.80 -25.49
N GLY A 68 23.65 -34.51 -24.71
CA GLY A 68 23.78 -34.11 -23.31
C GLY A 68 22.49 -33.57 -22.73
N GLU A 69 22.64 -32.97 -21.57
CA GLU A 69 21.53 -32.45 -20.77
C GLU A 69 21.85 -31.07 -20.20
N ALA A 70 20.84 -30.20 -20.07
CA ALA A 70 20.85 -28.92 -19.37
C ALA A 70 19.71 -28.87 -18.39
N ALA A 71 19.97 -28.53 -17.13
CA ALA A 71 18.99 -28.38 -16.08
C ALA A 71 19.08 -26.97 -15.43
N ALA A 72 18.09 -26.59 -14.65
CA ALA A 72 18.15 -25.34 -13.90
C ALA A 72 19.38 -25.34 -12.98
N GLY A 73 20.23 -24.29 -13.11
CA GLY A 73 21.53 -24.23 -12.43
C GLY A 73 22.66 -25.04 -13.05
N HIS A 74 22.38 -25.87 -14.05
CA HIS A 74 23.36 -26.72 -14.71
C HIS A 74 23.35 -26.53 -16.23
N GLN A 75 24.25 -25.69 -16.71
CA GLN A 75 24.38 -25.39 -18.15
C GLN A 75 25.05 -26.53 -18.91
N PHE A 76 24.58 -26.88 -20.12
CA PHE A 76 25.28 -27.69 -21.08
C PHE A 76 26.50 -26.92 -21.62
N LYS A 77 27.71 -27.49 -21.46
CA LYS A 77 28.97 -26.82 -21.80
C LYS A 77 29.47 -27.07 -23.22
N GLY A 78 28.75 -27.90 -23.98
CA GLY A 78 29.15 -28.23 -25.39
C GLY A 78 28.54 -27.21 -26.38
N ALA A 79 29.07 -27.28 -27.63
CA ALA A 79 28.47 -26.58 -28.77
C ALA A 79 27.58 -27.56 -29.55
N MET A 80 26.36 -27.07 -29.92
CA MET A 80 25.42 -27.86 -30.72
C MET A 80 25.69 -27.66 -32.22
N ARG A 81 25.58 -28.74 -32.97
CA ARG A 81 25.62 -28.77 -34.45
C ARG A 81 24.23 -29.12 -35.00
N THR A 82 24.06 -28.89 -36.30
CA THR A 82 22.85 -29.37 -36.98
C THR A 82 22.72 -30.88 -36.84
N GLY A 83 21.57 -31.35 -36.33
CA GLY A 83 21.37 -32.77 -36.04
C GLY A 83 21.56 -33.15 -34.57
N ASP A 84 22.08 -32.26 -33.73
CA ASP A 84 22.19 -32.47 -32.30
C ASP A 84 20.92 -32.01 -31.57
N ALA A 85 20.64 -32.67 -30.44
CA ALA A 85 19.67 -32.29 -29.45
C ALA A 85 20.29 -32.31 -28.05
N VAL A 86 19.90 -31.41 -27.18
CA VAL A 86 20.23 -31.41 -25.76
C VAL A 86 18.96 -31.55 -24.96
N ARG A 87 18.89 -32.56 -24.09
CA ARG A 87 17.79 -32.67 -23.14
C ARG A 87 17.79 -31.40 -22.28
N ILE A 88 16.62 -30.72 -22.18
CA ILE A 88 16.52 -29.45 -21.46
C ILE A 88 15.27 -29.42 -20.59
N PHE A 89 15.39 -28.83 -19.40
CA PHE A 89 14.31 -28.65 -18.46
C PHE A 89 13.93 -27.17 -18.33
N THR A 90 12.71 -26.91 -17.95
CA THR A 90 12.17 -25.56 -17.71
C THR A 90 13.10 -24.75 -16.81
N GLY A 91 13.43 -23.53 -17.22
CA GLY A 91 14.35 -22.62 -16.51
C GLY A 91 15.83 -22.91 -16.72
N ALA A 92 16.19 -24.00 -17.41
CA ALA A 92 17.59 -24.29 -17.75
C ALA A 92 18.14 -23.28 -18.75
N PRO A 93 19.44 -22.89 -18.66
CA PRO A 93 20.08 -22.04 -19.63
C PRO A 93 20.08 -22.68 -21.03
N LEU A 94 19.73 -21.89 -22.03
CA LEU A 94 19.71 -22.36 -23.42
C LEU A 94 21.13 -22.73 -23.89
N PRO A 95 21.36 -23.95 -24.43
CA PRO A 95 22.64 -24.32 -24.99
C PRO A 95 23.07 -23.42 -26.16
N SER A 96 24.36 -23.15 -26.27
CA SER A 96 24.90 -22.35 -27.38
C SER A 96 24.58 -23.00 -28.73
N GLY A 97 24.01 -22.25 -29.66
CA GLY A 97 23.58 -22.72 -30.97
C GLY A 97 22.12 -23.25 -31.02
N ALA A 98 21.44 -23.42 -29.90
CA ALA A 98 20.04 -23.79 -29.90
C ALA A 98 19.16 -22.65 -30.44
N LYS A 99 18.18 -23.00 -31.28
CA LYS A 99 17.23 -22.04 -31.91
C LYS A 99 15.80 -22.33 -31.54
N ARG A 100 15.51 -23.53 -31.07
CA ARG A 100 14.17 -23.99 -30.71
C ARG A 100 14.23 -25.06 -29.63
N ILE A 101 13.19 -25.15 -28.84
CA ILE A 101 12.92 -26.24 -27.91
C ILE A 101 11.72 -27.02 -28.47
N VAL A 102 11.85 -28.32 -28.56
CA VAL A 102 10.74 -29.24 -28.83
C VAL A 102 10.30 -29.83 -27.52
N ILE A 103 9.03 -29.71 -27.19
CA ILE A 103 8.50 -30.22 -25.93
C ILE A 103 8.58 -31.74 -25.91
N GLN A 104 8.81 -32.33 -24.76
CA GLN A 104 9.05 -33.76 -24.63
C GLN A 104 7.89 -34.65 -25.12
N GLU A 105 6.67 -34.14 -25.06
CA GLU A 105 5.43 -34.80 -25.52
C GLU A 105 5.35 -34.88 -27.05
N ASP A 106 6.12 -34.07 -27.76
CA ASP A 106 6.13 -34.01 -29.24
C ASP A 106 7.28 -34.82 -29.85
N VAL A 107 7.97 -35.64 -29.06
CA VAL A 107 9.06 -36.46 -29.55
C VAL A 107 8.90 -37.93 -29.16
N VAL A 108 9.43 -38.82 -29.96
CA VAL A 108 9.65 -40.25 -29.62
C VAL A 108 11.13 -40.44 -29.38
N ARG A 109 11.51 -40.85 -28.16
CA ARG A 109 12.89 -41.15 -27.79
C ARG A 109 13.20 -42.62 -28.05
N SER A 110 14.33 -42.90 -28.74
CA SER A 110 14.87 -44.20 -28.92
C SER A 110 16.37 -44.19 -28.60
N GLY A 111 16.76 -44.67 -27.42
CA GLY A 111 18.14 -44.64 -26.95
C GLY A 111 18.69 -43.20 -26.84
N HIS A 112 19.72 -42.94 -27.66
CA HIS A 112 20.36 -41.62 -27.75
C HIS A 112 19.80 -40.73 -28.87
N GLN A 113 18.69 -41.08 -29.46
CA GLN A 113 18.06 -40.30 -30.51
C GLN A 113 16.63 -39.89 -30.12
N ILE A 114 16.17 -38.77 -30.67
CA ILE A 114 14.79 -38.35 -30.67
C ILE A 114 14.28 -38.25 -32.11
N ILE A 115 13.04 -38.61 -32.32
CA ILE A 115 12.32 -38.49 -33.58
C ILE A 115 11.13 -37.58 -33.36
N ILE A 116 10.92 -36.66 -34.28
CA ILE A 116 9.73 -35.76 -34.26
C ILE A 116 8.68 -36.32 -35.20
N PRO A 117 7.62 -36.99 -34.68
CA PRO A 117 6.71 -37.76 -35.50
C PRO A 117 5.66 -36.90 -36.22
N LYS A 118 5.47 -35.66 -35.82
CA LYS A 118 4.46 -34.74 -36.37
C LYS A 118 5.03 -33.35 -36.64
N ASN A 119 4.31 -32.53 -37.41
CA ASN A 119 4.66 -31.12 -37.56
C ASN A 119 4.47 -30.41 -36.21
N LEU A 120 5.44 -29.56 -35.88
CA LEU A 120 5.43 -28.77 -34.67
C LEU A 120 4.63 -27.47 -34.89
N ASP A 121 4.15 -26.87 -33.82
CA ASP A 121 3.59 -25.52 -33.82
C ASP A 121 4.67 -24.47 -34.19
N SER A 122 4.31 -23.19 -34.25
CA SER A 122 5.24 -22.10 -34.58
C SER A 122 6.07 -21.61 -33.38
N SER A 123 5.78 -22.07 -32.15
CA SER A 123 6.44 -21.61 -30.93
C SER A 123 7.86 -22.17 -30.82
N ASN A 124 8.80 -21.35 -30.38
CA ASN A 124 10.18 -21.79 -30.12
C ASN A 124 10.45 -22.21 -28.67
N TYR A 125 9.53 -21.89 -27.75
CA TYR A 125 9.59 -22.19 -26.32
C TYR A 125 10.84 -21.69 -25.60
N ILE A 126 11.43 -20.60 -26.10
CA ILE A 126 12.60 -19.93 -25.52
C ILE A 126 12.14 -18.65 -24.82
N ARG A 127 12.44 -18.51 -23.54
CA ARG A 127 12.34 -17.24 -22.82
C ARG A 127 13.62 -16.44 -23.05
N PRO A 128 13.56 -15.25 -23.64
CA PRO A 128 14.74 -14.44 -23.89
C PRO A 128 15.36 -13.93 -22.59
N ALA A 129 16.64 -13.59 -22.63
CA ALA A 129 17.28 -12.80 -21.59
C ALA A 129 16.53 -11.46 -21.44
N GLY A 130 16.31 -11.01 -20.20
CA GLY A 130 15.59 -9.77 -19.93
C GLY A 130 14.08 -9.85 -20.18
N GLY A 131 13.52 -11.05 -20.43
CA GLY A 131 12.09 -11.21 -20.72
C GLY A 131 11.14 -10.73 -19.61
N ASP A 132 11.58 -10.69 -18.35
CA ASP A 132 10.82 -10.16 -17.23
C ASP A 132 11.09 -8.66 -17.05
N PHE A 133 12.37 -8.27 -17.04
CA PHE A 133 12.84 -6.88 -17.05
C PHE A 133 14.33 -6.81 -17.43
N HIS A 134 14.74 -5.65 -17.95
CA HIS A 134 16.14 -5.35 -18.27
C HIS A 134 16.83 -4.58 -17.15
N ALA A 135 18.17 -4.60 -17.16
CA ALA A 135 19.00 -3.70 -16.36
C ALA A 135 18.55 -2.24 -16.59
N GLY A 136 18.46 -1.47 -15.50
CA GLY A 136 17.90 -0.10 -15.55
C GLY A 136 16.39 -0.01 -15.34
N TYR A 137 15.65 -1.13 -15.29
CA TYR A 137 14.24 -1.12 -14.91
C TYR A 137 14.06 -0.52 -13.52
N LYS A 138 13.03 0.32 -13.35
CA LYS A 138 12.81 1.07 -12.11
C LYS A 138 11.46 0.74 -11.48
N VAL A 139 11.50 0.51 -10.17
CA VAL A 139 10.33 0.62 -9.29
C VAL A 139 10.40 1.99 -8.63
N TYR A 140 9.43 2.84 -8.92
CA TYR A 140 9.44 4.23 -8.48
C TYR A 140 9.03 4.38 -7.02
N SER A 141 9.62 5.38 -6.35
CA SER A 141 9.20 5.86 -5.04
C SER A 141 7.75 6.36 -5.05
N GLY A 142 7.13 6.42 -3.87
CA GLY A 142 5.70 6.74 -3.71
C GLY A 142 4.76 5.56 -3.90
N LYS A 143 5.27 4.40 -4.33
CA LYS A 143 4.47 3.19 -4.52
C LYS A 143 4.30 2.43 -3.20
N GLU A 144 3.07 2.06 -2.85
CA GLU A 144 2.81 1.08 -1.81
C GLU A 144 3.18 -0.32 -2.32
N LEU A 145 4.08 -0.99 -1.60
CA LEU A 145 4.60 -2.31 -1.97
C LEU A 145 3.59 -3.41 -1.60
N LYS A 146 3.12 -4.13 -2.61
CA LYS A 146 2.27 -5.32 -2.50
C LYS A 146 3.10 -6.60 -2.62
N PRO A 147 2.54 -7.79 -2.34
CA PRO A 147 3.29 -9.04 -2.46
C PRO A 147 4.00 -9.24 -3.80
N ALA A 148 3.36 -8.87 -4.93
CA ALA A 148 3.98 -8.94 -6.26
C ALA A 148 5.18 -7.99 -6.39
N ASP A 149 5.11 -6.79 -5.80
CA ASP A 149 6.22 -5.83 -5.80
C ASP A 149 7.40 -6.33 -4.95
N VAL A 150 7.10 -6.97 -3.81
CA VAL A 150 8.15 -7.59 -2.97
C VAL A 150 8.84 -8.71 -3.73
N ALA A 151 8.11 -9.55 -4.47
CA ALA A 151 8.70 -10.59 -5.32
C ALA A 151 9.54 -10.00 -6.45
N LEU A 152 9.06 -8.94 -7.11
CA LEU A 152 9.81 -8.20 -8.14
C LEU A 152 11.12 -7.63 -7.57
N LEU A 153 11.07 -6.94 -6.43
CA LEU A 153 12.25 -6.39 -5.77
C LEU A 153 13.25 -7.48 -5.34
N ALA A 154 12.75 -8.65 -4.93
CA ALA A 154 13.60 -9.81 -4.64
C ALA A 154 14.32 -10.30 -5.91
N SER A 155 13.62 -10.39 -7.05
CA SER A 155 14.22 -10.78 -8.34
C SER A 155 15.22 -9.75 -8.88
N MET A 156 15.06 -8.47 -8.47
CA MET A 156 16.03 -7.39 -8.70
C MET A 156 17.24 -7.44 -7.74
N ASN A 157 17.33 -8.47 -6.89
CA ASN A 157 18.39 -8.67 -5.88
C ASN A 157 18.46 -7.60 -4.79
N SER A 158 17.29 -7.03 -4.39
CA SER A 158 17.19 -6.04 -3.33
C SER A 158 16.98 -6.71 -1.98
N ALA A 159 18.00 -6.80 -1.14
CA ALA A 159 17.89 -7.38 0.21
C ALA A 159 17.17 -6.45 1.20
N CYS A 160 17.33 -5.14 1.01
CA CYS A 160 16.72 -4.07 1.80
C CYS A 160 16.16 -3.00 0.88
N VAL A 161 15.18 -2.25 1.36
CA VAL A 161 14.58 -1.12 0.64
C VAL A 161 14.39 0.06 1.60
N GLU A 162 14.45 1.26 1.04
CA GLU A 162 14.14 2.49 1.75
C GLU A 162 12.65 2.78 1.61
N VAL A 163 11.96 2.85 2.75
CA VAL A 163 10.50 3.04 2.82
C VAL A 163 10.16 4.21 3.72
N VAL A 164 9.00 4.81 3.53
CA VAL A 164 8.49 5.86 4.41
C VAL A 164 8.21 5.26 5.79
N LYS A 165 8.69 5.93 6.86
CA LYS A 165 8.45 5.50 8.23
C LYS A 165 6.95 5.55 8.57
N ARG A 166 6.47 4.56 9.31
CA ARG A 166 5.07 4.55 9.77
C ARG A 166 4.87 5.60 10.85
N PRO A 167 3.87 6.50 10.74
CA PRO A 167 3.57 7.46 11.78
C PRO A 167 3.03 6.75 13.03
N VAL A 168 3.45 7.22 14.19
CA VAL A 168 2.95 6.78 15.50
C VAL A 168 1.79 7.70 15.90
N VAL A 169 0.59 7.12 16.07
CA VAL A 169 -0.62 7.84 16.46
C VAL A 169 -0.99 7.46 17.89
N ALA A 170 -0.89 8.42 18.82
CA ALA A 170 -1.32 8.23 20.20
C ALA A 170 -2.84 8.42 20.30
N LEU A 171 -3.55 7.41 20.81
CA LEU A 171 -5.00 7.41 21.01
C LEU A 171 -5.31 7.60 22.50
N ILE A 172 -6.06 8.64 22.86
CA ILE A 172 -6.48 8.98 24.21
C ILE A 172 -8.00 8.97 24.25
N SER A 173 -8.61 7.98 24.90
CA SER A 173 -10.03 8.03 25.26
C SER A 173 -10.22 8.84 26.53
N THR A 174 -11.29 9.66 26.58
CA THR A 174 -11.61 10.49 27.74
C THR A 174 -13.03 10.22 28.22
N GLY A 175 -13.21 10.12 29.52
CA GLY A 175 -14.51 9.91 30.16
C GLY A 175 -14.42 9.09 31.43
N ASP A 176 -15.19 9.48 32.45
CA ASP A 176 -15.28 8.74 33.73
C ASP A 176 -16.13 7.46 33.57
N GLU A 177 -17.01 7.45 32.57
CA GLU A 177 -17.86 6.32 32.21
C GLU A 177 -17.08 5.18 31.52
N LEU A 178 -15.86 5.42 31.04
CA LEU A 178 -15.13 4.45 30.22
C LEU A 178 -14.34 3.45 31.06
N VAL A 179 -14.39 2.18 30.64
CA VAL A 179 -13.53 1.08 31.12
C VAL A 179 -12.91 0.33 29.96
N VAL A 180 -11.77 -0.31 30.17
CA VAL A 180 -11.12 -1.11 29.13
C VAL A 180 -11.87 -2.43 28.92
N PRO A 181 -11.90 -2.98 27.69
CA PRO A 181 -12.44 -4.31 27.43
C PRO A 181 -11.76 -5.36 28.27
N GLY A 182 -12.56 -6.20 28.94
CA GLY A 182 -12.09 -7.22 29.89
C GLY A 182 -12.34 -6.86 31.35
N ASP A 183 -12.50 -5.60 31.68
CA ASP A 183 -12.93 -5.15 33.00
C ASP A 183 -14.43 -5.37 33.20
N ILE A 184 -14.87 -5.49 34.44
CA ILE A 184 -16.30 -5.58 34.81
C ILE A 184 -16.84 -4.15 34.97
N PRO A 185 -17.74 -3.68 34.07
CA PRO A 185 -18.29 -2.34 34.17
C PRO A 185 -19.29 -2.24 35.32
N SER A 186 -19.36 -1.08 35.99
CA SER A 186 -20.47 -0.72 36.87
C SER A 186 -21.72 -0.38 36.02
N GLU A 187 -22.86 -0.13 36.68
CA GLU A 187 -24.14 0.19 36.00
C GLU A 187 -24.08 1.42 35.09
N THR A 188 -23.15 2.35 35.36
CA THR A 188 -22.99 3.59 34.60
C THR A 188 -21.79 3.63 33.69
N GLN A 189 -21.05 2.54 33.60
CA GLN A 189 -19.83 2.44 32.79
C GLN A 189 -20.08 1.70 31.47
N ILE A 190 -19.30 2.08 30.45
CA ILE A 190 -19.32 1.49 29.12
C ILE A 190 -17.90 1.15 28.65
N MET A 191 -17.77 0.24 27.69
CA MET A 191 -16.49 -0.16 27.14
C MET A 191 -15.92 0.92 26.21
N ALA A 192 -14.62 1.21 26.33
CA ALA A 192 -13.87 2.14 25.49
C ALA A 192 -13.63 1.54 24.09
N SER A 193 -14.69 1.16 23.36
CA SER A 193 -14.62 0.44 22.08
C SER A 193 -14.03 1.28 20.93
N ASN A 194 -14.22 2.59 20.96
CA ASN A 194 -13.78 3.50 19.90
C ASN A 194 -12.27 3.45 19.69
N THR A 195 -11.49 3.37 20.77
CA THR A 195 -10.03 3.33 20.74
C THR A 195 -9.53 2.13 19.95
N TYR A 196 -10.14 0.97 20.17
CA TYR A 196 -9.76 -0.28 19.49
C TYR A 196 -10.15 -0.25 17.99
N GLY A 197 -11.36 0.24 17.68
CA GLY A 197 -11.80 0.40 16.30
C GLY A 197 -10.93 1.38 15.51
N LEU A 198 -10.58 2.51 16.13
CA LEU A 198 -9.69 3.51 15.52
C LEU A 198 -8.26 3.00 15.38
N ALA A 199 -7.74 2.25 16.36
CA ALA A 199 -6.42 1.63 16.28
C ALA A 199 -6.36 0.69 15.06
N ALA A 200 -7.29 -0.24 14.95
CA ALA A 200 -7.35 -1.16 13.82
C ALA A 200 -7.48 -0.42 12.47
N LEU A 201 -8.30 0.65 12.42
CA LEU A 201 -8.44 1.47 11.21
C LEU A 201 -7.12 2.15 10.83
N LEU A 202 -6.40 2.74 11.76
CA LEU A 202 -5.13 3.42 11.54
C LEU A 202 -4.03 2.43 11.12
N GLU A 203 -3.95 1.27 11.77
CA GLU A 203 -2.97 0.23 11.46
C GLU A 203 -3.20 -0.36 10.06
N ASN A 204 -4.45 -0.59 9.68
CA ASN A 204 -4.81 -1.01 8.32
C ASN A 204 -4.43 0.02 7.25
N ASN A 205 -4.26 1.29 7.65
CA ASN A 205 -3.85 2.38 6.78
C ASN A 205 -2.38 2.80 6.97
N GLY A 206 -1.54 1.90 7.53
CA GLY A 206 -0.09 2.05 7.54
C GLY A 206 0.49 2.84 8.71
N SER A 207 -0.31 3.21 9.71
CA SER A 207 0.16 3.84 10.96
C SER A 207 0.53 2.81 12.03
N ILE A 208 1.09 3.25 13.13
CA ILE A 208 1.26 2.50 14.38
C ILE A 208 0.35 3.15 15.41
N ALA A 209 -0.67 2.45 15.88
CA ALA A 209 -1.54 2.94 16.95
C ALA A 209 -0.91 2.68 18.31
N ARG A 210 -0.78 3.73 19.14
CA ARG A 210 -0.35 3.67 20.52
C ARG A 210 -1.55 4.00 21.41
N LEU A 211 -2.17 2.96 21.99
CA LEU A 211 -3.28 3.12 22.92
C LEU A 211 -2.74 3.60 24.26
N LEU A 212 -3.25 4.72 24.76
CA LEU A 212 -2.91 5.26 26.06
C LEU A 212 -3.99 4.93 27.08
N PRO A 213 -3.67 4.98 28.39
CA PRO A 213 -4.67 4.82 29.44
C PRO A 213 -5.84 5.80 29.28
N ILE A 214 -7.04 5.40 29.67
CA ILE A 214 -8.23 6.26 29.65
C ILE A 214 -7.98 7.45 30.56
N ALA A 215 -8.09 8.66 30.03
CA ALA A 215 -8.01 9.88 30.80
C ALA A 215 -9.36 10.16 31.47
N ARG A 216 -9.35 10.41 32.78
CA ARG A 216 -10.51 10.80 33.55
C ARG A 216 -10.88 12.26 33.27
N ASP A 217 -12.13 12.63 33.51
CA ASP A 217 -12.66 13.97 33.27
C ASP A 217 -12.13 14.99 34.29
N ASN A 218 -10.81 15.13 34.36
CA ASN A 218 -10.11 16.16 35.12
C ASN A 218 -8.81 16.59 34.42
N ILE A 219 -8.41 17.83 34.67
CA ILE A 219 -7.25 18.46 34.04
C ILE A 219 -5.95 17.68 34.30
N THR A 220 -5.76 17.15 35.51
CA THR A 220 -4.53 16.44 35.91
C THR A 220 -4.39 15.15 35.11
N SER A 221 -5.45 14.34 34.96
CA SER A 221 -5.46 13.11 34.21
C SER A 221 -5.22 13.36 32.71
N LEU A 222 -5.88 14.40 32.15
CA LEU A 222 -5.70 14.78 30.75
C LEU A 222 -4.27 15.25 30.45
N LYS A 223 -3.67 16.04 31.35
CA LYS A 223 -2.26 16.45 31.20
C LYS A 223 -1.31 15.26 31.24
N ALA A 224 -1.52 14.31 32.17
CA ALA A 224 -0.72 13.09 32.23
C ALA A 224 -0.86 12.25 30.94
N ALA A 225 -2.08 12.14 30.38
CA ALA A 225 -2.28 11.47 29.10
C ALA A 225 -1.56 12.16 27.94
N PHE A 226 -1.53 13.49 27.89
CA PHE A 226 -0.74 14.24 26.90
C PHE A 226 0.77 14.05 27.08
N GLU A 227 1.27 13.90 28.30
CA GLU A 227 2.68 13.56 28.55
C GLU A 227 3.03 12.16 28.06
N LEU A 228 2.15 11.18 28.29
CA LEU A 228 2.31 9.83 27.76
C LEU A 228 2.22 9.77 26.21
N ALA A 229 1.64 10.78 25.57
CA ALA A 229 1.59 10.91 24.12
C ALA A 229 2.91 11.45 23.51
N ASP A 230 3.88 11.83 24.32
CA ASP A 230 5.16 12.35 23.83
C ASP A 230 5.86 11.38 22.86
N GLY A 231 6.51 11.94 21.84
CA GLY A 231 7.13 11.16 20.77
C GLY A 231 6.14 10.56 19.75
N ALA A 232 4.84 10.84 19.85
CA ALA A 232 3.89 10.52 18.78
C ALA A 232 3.99 11.55 17.63
N ASP A 233 3.66 11.09 16.41
CA ASP A 233 3.59 11.94 15.22
C ASP A 233 2.21 12.62 15.09
N LEU A 234 1.19 12.05 15.77
CA LEU A 234 -0.17 12.60 15.87
C LEU A 234 -0.77 12.18 17.22
N ILE A 235 -1.50 13.09 17.87
CA ILE A 235 -2.34 12.82 19.05
C ILE A 235 -3.79 12.82 18.58
N VAL A 236 -4.56 11.79 18.94
CA VAL A 236 -6.01 11.73 18.73
C VAL A 236 -6.70 11.55 20.06
N THR A 237 -7.55 12.52 20.45
CA THR A 237 -8.44 12.37 21.59
C THR A 237 -9.82 11.92 21.12
N ILE A 238 -10.50 11.09 21.92
CA ILE A 238 -11.78 10.49 21.63
C ILE A 238 -12.73 10.77 22.81
N GLY A 239 -13.72 11.60 22.58
CA GLY A 239 -14.58 12.14 23.63
C GLY A 239 -14.02 13.44 24.21
N GLY A 240 -14.70 13.95 25.23
CA GLY A 240 -14.34 15.22 25.89
C GLY A 240 -14.52 16.47 25.03
N ALA A 241 -14.80 16.34 23.73
CA ALA A 241 -15.08 17.43 22.83
C ALA A 241 -16.57 17.85 22.96
N SER A 242 -16.91 18.53 24.07
CA SER A 242 -18.26 19.09 24.29
C SER A 242 -18.31 20.54 23.85
N VAL A 243 -19.50 20.95 23.39
CA VAL A 243 -19.76 22.34 23.01
C VAL A 243 -20.05 23.16 24.28
N GLY A 244 -19.04 23.79 24.86
CA GLY A 244 -19.26 24.71 25.98
C GLY A 244 -18.12 24.81 26.99
N ASP A 245 -18.36 25.50 28.09
CA ASP A 245 -17.40 25.76 29.19
C ASP A 245 -16.91 24.51 29.93
N HIS A 246 -17.45 23.33 29.58
CA HIS A 246 -17.12 22.02 30.16
C HIS A 246 -16.15 21.20 29.33
N ASP A 247 -15.57 21.72 28.22
CA ASP A 247 -14.57 20.99 27.44
C ASP A 247 -13.24 20.97 28.18
N LEU A 248 -13.08 19.95 29.02
CA LEU A 248 -11.87 19.75 29.84
C LEU A 248 -10.66 19.38 28.98
N VAL A 249 -10.88 18.67 27.86
CA VAL A 249 -9.81 18.30 26.90
C VAL A 249 -9.22 19.59 26.29
N TYR A 250 -10.06 20.50 25.87
CA TYR A 250 -9.62 21.78 25.34
C TYR A 250 -8.88 22.60 26.40
N LYS A 251 -9.40 22.72 27.64
CA LYS A 251 -8.73 23.44 28.73
C LYS A 251 -7.35 22.85 29.04
N ALA A 252 -7.25 21.53 29.19
CA ALA A 252 -5.98 20.85 29.43
C ALA A 252 -4.99 21.04 28.28
N ALA A 253 -5.46 21.02 27.04
CA ALA A 253 -4.63 21.26 25.87
C ALA A 253 -4.14 22.71 25.79
N VAL A 254 -4.98 23.71 26.12
CA VAL A 254 -4.58 25.14 26.19
C VAL A 254 -3.45 25.33 27.21
N GLU A 255 -3.53 24.71 28.39
CA GLU A 255 -2.46 24.78 29.39
C GLU A 255 -1.15 24.10 28.95
N LYS A 256 -1.21 23.22 27.94
CA LYS A 256 -0.08 22.58 27.24
C LYS A 256 0.27 23.25 25.91
N SER A 257 -0.07 24.55 25.76
CA SER A 257 0.24 25.38 24.58
C SER A 257 -0.46 24.90 23.29
N LEU A 258 -1.73 24.56 23.36
CA LEU A 258 -2.55 24.27 22.18
C LEU A 258 -2.61 25.48 21.24
N ARG A 259 -2.22 25.27 19.99
CA ARG A 259 -2.47 26.19 18.87
C ARG A 259 -3.60 25.60 18.05
N GLN A 260 -4.81 26.06 18.27
CA GLN A 260 -6.00 25.56 17.59
C GLN A 260 -6.05 26.03 16.15
N SER A 261 -6.30 25.12 15.20
CA SER A 261 -6.56 25.44 13.79
C SER A 261 -8.06 25.63 13.55
N PHE A 262 -8.89 24.73 14.05
CA PHE A 262 -10.35 24.90 14.04
C PHE A 262 -11.02 24.10 15.16
N TYR A 263 -12.28 24.48 15.46
CA TYR A 263 -13.14 23.81 16.44
C TYR A 263 -14.57 23.77 15.88
N LYS A 264 -15.11 22.57 15.65
CA LYS A 264 -16.39 22.28 15.02
C LYS A 264 -16.35 22.31 13.48
N VAL A 265 -17.07 21.37 12.90
CA VAL A 265 -17.26 21.24 11.46
C VAL A 265 -18.76 21.16 11.17
N SER A 266 -19.19 21.80 10.09
CA SER A 266 -20.59 21.72 9.62
C SER A 266 -20.85 20.38 8.95
N MET A 267 -20.98 19.30 9.77
CA MET A 267 -21.38 17.96 9.33
C MET A 267 -22.22 17.24 10.38
N ARG A 268 -22.99 16.28 9.93
CA ARG A 268 -23.79 15.41 10.80
C ARG A 268 -23.81 13.98 10.23
N PRO A 269 -23.33 12.97 10.99
CA PRO A 269 -22.73 13.05 12.32
C PRO A 269 -21.30 13.64 12.28
N GLY A 270 -20.76 14.05 13.44
CA GLY A 270 -19.35 14.48 13.55
C GLY A 270 -19.13 16.00 13.73
N LYS A 271 -20.15 16.76 14.12
CA LYS A 271 -20.04 18.21 14.37
C LYS A 271 -18.89 18.60 15.33
N PRO A 272 -18.70 17.95 16.49
CA PRO A 272 -17.57 18.25 17.38
C PRO A 272 -16.31 17.59 16.87
N LEU A 273 -15.54 18.31 16.08
CA LEU A 273 -14.21 17.92 15.59
C LEU A 273 -13.26 19.09 15.85
N MET A 274 -12.17 18.85 16.56
CA MET A 274 -11.13 19.84 16.83
C MET A 274 -9.84 19.42 16.13
N ALA A 275 -9.06 20.40 15.65
CA ALA A 275 -7.70 20.17 15.17
C ALA A 275 -6.78 21.34 15.54
N GLY A 276 -5.48 21.01 15.68
CA GLY A 276 -4.45 21.98 16.01
C GLY A 276 -3.11 21.32 16.27
N HIS A 277 -2.28 21.99 17.05
CA HIS A 277 -0.97 21.50 17.52
C HIS A 277 -0.88 21.62 19.03
N LEU A 278 -0.45 20.56 19.69
CA LEU A 278 -0.01 20.56 21.08
C LEU A 278 1.53 20.66 21.08
N GLY A 279 2.02 21.86 21.35
CA GLY A 279 3.43 22.15 21.07
C GLY A 279 3.74 22.02 19.58
N ASN A 280 4.56 21.03 19.21
CA ASN A 280 4.93 20.73 17.81
C ASN A 280 4.21 19.50 17.25
N THR A 281 3.44 18.79 18.04
CA THR A 281 2.71 17.57 17.64
C THR A 281 1.29 17.93 17.18
N PRO A 282 0.85 17.55 15.98
CA PRO A 282 -0.54 17.66 15.58
C PRO A 282 -1.48 16.95 16.55
N ILE A 283 -2.64 17.56 16.81
CA ILE A 283 -3.70 16.96 17.63
C ILE A 283 -5.05 17.05 16.93
N VAL A 284 -5.82 15.97 17.00
CA VAL A 284 -7.19 15.90 16.48
C VAL A 284 -8.10 15.36 17.57
N GLY A 285 -9.14 16.12 17.93
CA GLY A 285 -10.18 15.69 18.86
C GLY A 285 -11.39 15.16 18.12
N LEU A 286 -11.72 13.89 18.34
CA LEU A 286 -12.87 13.21 17.76
C LEU A 286 -14.04 13.17 18.74
N PRO A 287 -15.32 13.15 18.24
CA PRO A 287 -16.48 12.96 19.09
C PRO A 287 -16.46 11.61 19.81
N GLY A 288 -17.03 11.56 21.02
CA GLY A 288 -17.16 10.33 21.81
C GLY A 288 -18.16 9.31 21.24
N ASN A 289 -19.15 9.75 20.48
CA ASN A 289 -20.10 8.82 19.84
C ASN A 289 -19.39 7.93 18.82
N PRO A 290 -19.54 6.59 18.90
CA PRO A 290 -18.80 5.63 18.06
C PRO A 290 -18.94 5.85 16.56
N VAL A 291 -20.18 6.06 16.10
CA VAL A 291 -20.46 6.30 14.67
C VAL A 291 -19.80 7.59 14.21
N SER A 292 -19.93 8.65 15.02
CA SER A 292 -19.33 9.96 14.71
C SER A 292 -17.81 9.88 14.68
N ALA A 293 -17.18 9.16 15.62
CA ALA A 293 -15.73 8.97 15.69
C ALA A 293 -15.19 8.26 14.44
N LEU A 294 -15.82 7.14 14.05
CA LEU A 294 -15.41 6.38 12.86
C LEU A 294 -15.64 7.15 11.57
N VAL A 295 -16.78 7.84 11.41
CA VAL A 295 -17.04 8.69 10.24
C VAL A 295 -16.00 9.81 10.16
N CYS A 296 -15.72 10.52 11.26
CA CYS A 296 -14.67 11.55 11.29
C CYS A 296 -13.29 10.98 10.99
N ALA A 297 -12.96 9.78 11.48
CA ALA A 297 -11.70 9.14 11.17
C ALA A 297 -11.55 8.84 9.67
N HIS A 298 -12.57 8.28 9.04
CA HIS A 298 -12.55 8.02 7.59
C HIS A 298 -12.46 9.29 6.76
N VAL A 299 -13.19 10.34 7.13
CA VAL A 299 -13.24 11.60 6.35
C VAL A 299 -12.00 12.45 6.56
N PHE A 300 -11.39 12.43 7.75
CA PHE A 300 -10.34 13.37 8.14
C PHE A 300 -9.02 12.70 8.50
N LEU A 301 -9.02 11.68 9.39
CA LEU A 301 -7.76 11.07 9.83
C LEU A 301 -7.10 10.25 8.73
N ILE A 302 -7.84 9.43 7.99
CA ILE A 302 -7.25 8.59 6.93
C ILE A 302 -6.64 9.45 5.81
N PRO A 303 -7.30 10.50 5.27
CA PRO A 303 -6.66 11.42 4.34
C PRO A 303 -5.41 12.10 4.90
N MET A 304 -5.48 12.57 6.16
CA MET A 304 -4.34 13.18 6.84
C MET A 304 -3.16 12.19 6.95
N MET A 305 -3.41 10.93 7.37
CA MET A 305 -2.37 9.91 7.47
C MET A 305 -1.81 9.53 6.10
N SER A 306 -2.65 9.46 5.07
CA SER A 306 -2.20 9.22 3.70
C SER A 306 -1.23 10.31 3.24
N GLN A 307 -1.50 11.57 3.56
CA GLN A 307 -0.60 12.69 3.24
C GLN A 307 0.76 12.57 3.97
N THR A 308 0.79 12.06 5.21
CA THR A 308 2.05 11.86 5.95
C THR A 308 2.89 10.71 5.38
N ILE A 309 2.24 9.67 4.84
CA ILE A 309 2.88 8.44 4.36
C ILE A 309 3.28 8.54 2.87
N VAL A 310 2.53 9.32 2.07
CA VAL A 310 2.86 9.53 0.66
C VAL A 310 4.03 10.51 0.55
N TYR A 311 5.20 9.98 0.22
CA TYR A 311 6.34 10.79 -0.19
C TYR A 311 6.01 11.38 -1.56
N ILE A 312 5.55 12.64 -1.60
CA ILE A 312 5.39 13.37 -2.86
C ILE A 312 6.81 13.63 -3.36
N SER A 313 7.28 12.78 -4.26
CA SER A 313 8.41 13.11 -5.11
C SER A 313 8.06 14.43 -5.82
N THR A 314 8.76 15.50 -5.50
CA THR A 314 8.62 16.83 -6.14
C THR A 314 9.09 16.84 -7.59
N LYS A 315 9.21 15.69 -8.24
CA LYS A 315 9.34 15.60 -9.68
C LYS A 315 7.93 15.64 -10.27
N THR A 316 7.55 16.84 -10.71
CA THR A 316 6.43 17.15 -11.60
C THR A 316 6.17 16.00 -12.58
N HIS A 317 5.23 15.11 -12.24
CA HIS A 317 4.51 14.38 -13.28
C HIS A 317 3.51 15.39 -13.85
N THR A 318 3.87 15.99 -14.97
CA THR A 318 2.91 16.62 -15.88
C THR A 318 1.83 15.58 -16.16
N MET A 319 0.68 15.73 -15.52
CA MET A 319 -0.49 14.98 -15.93
C MET A 319 -0.77 15.38 -17.38
N PHE A 320 -0.82 14.39 -18.25
CA PHE A 320 -1.33 14.56 -19.62
C PHE A 320 -2.75 15.10 -19.52
N THR A 321 -2.90 16.40 -19.69
CA THR A 321 -4.18 17.03 -20.00
C THR A 321 -4.38 16.85 -21.51
N GLY A 322 -5.11 15.80 -21.87
CA GLY A 322 -5.72 15.71 -23.21
C GLY A 322 -6.64 16.92 -23.39
N SER A 323 -6.29 17.78 -24.35
CA SER A 323 -7.10 18.88 -24.80
C SER A 323 -8.47 18.41 -25.24
N ASN A 324 -9.50 18.95 -24.63
CA ASN A 324 -10.90 19.09 -25.00
C ASN A 324 -11.88 18.56 -23.95
N TYR A 325 -11.94 19.22 -22.79
CA TYR A 325 -13.19 19.33 -22.02
C TYR A 325 -13.07 20.55 -21.09
N SER A 326 -13.84 21.58 -21.45
CA SER A 326 -14.05 22.79 -20.65
C SER A 326 -14.64 22.44 -19.29
N HIS A 327 -14.03 22.89 -18.19
CA HIS A 327 -14.58 23.14 -16.88
C HIS A 327 -14.97 21.97 -15.96
N TYR A 328 -14.14 20.92 -15.87
CA TYR A 328 -14.27 19.97 -14.73
C TYR A 328 -12.90 19.70 -14.13
N THR A 329 -12.62 20.19 -12.91
CA THR A 329 -11.46 19.74 -12.13
C THR A 329 -11.89 18.50 -11.35
N ILE A 330 -11.61 17.32 -11.88
CA ILE A 330 -11.81 16.05 -11.16
C ILE A 330 -10.49 15.73 -10.45
N GLY A 331 -10.43 15.98 -9.15
CA GLY A 331 -9.35 15.50 -8.30
C GLY A 331 -9.59 14.02 -7.95
N TYR A 332 -8.92 13.10 -8.62
CA TYR A 332 -8.92 11.71 -8.21
C TYR A 332 -7.90 11.51 -7.09
N PHE A 333 -8.36 11.39 -5.86
CA PHE A 333 -7.55 10.85 -4.78
C PHE A 333 -7.71 9.33 -4.79
N HIS A 334 -6.65 8.61 -5.17
CA HIS A 334 -6.63 7.16 -5.08
C HIS A 334 -6.38 6.76 -3.62
N PHE A 335 -7.45 6.61 -2.86
CA PHE A 335 -7.38 5.95 -1.56
C PHE A 335 -7.45 4.43 -1.76
N LYS A 336 -6.66 3.69 -0.93
CA LYS A 336 -6.68 2.22 -0.87
C LYS A 336 -8.11 1.68 -0.99
N LYS A 337 -8.30 0.70 -1.81
CA LYS A 337 -9.41 -0.19 -2.21
C LYS A 337 -10.83 -0.05 -1.60
N SER A 338 -11.09 0.80 -0.59
CA SER A 338 -12.38 0.86 0.11
C SER A 338 -13.15 2.18 -0.03
N PHE A 339 -12.54 3.24 -0.55
CA PHE A 339 -13.23 4.52 -0.72
C PHE A 339 -12.85 5.22 -2.01
N LYS A 340 -13.80 5.36 -2.92
CA LYS A 340 -13.76 6.36 -3.98
C LYS A 340 -14.48 7.60 -3.46
N LEU A 341 -13.74 8.59 -2.99
CA LEU A 341 -14.29 9.90 -2.74
C LEU A 341 -14.40 10.62 -4.09
N LEU A 342 -15.59 10.64 -4.67
CA LEU A 342 -15.88 11.40 -5.87
C LEU A 342 -16.28 12.83 -5.44
N LEU A 343 -15.37 13.78 -5.49
CA LEU A 343 -15.69 15.19 -5.37
C LEU A 343 -16.18 15.70 -6.74
N LEU A 344 -17.49 15.61 -6.96
CA LEU A 344 -18.15 16.27 -8.10
C LEU A 344 -18.31 17.76 -7.78
N ARG A 345 -17.44 18.61 -8.30
CA ARG A 345 -17.63 20.05 -8.36
C ARG A 345 -18.21 20.38 -9.75
N GLY A 346 -19.49 20.63 -9.81
CA GLY A 346 -20.13 21.10 -11.02
C GLY A 346 -21.61 20.81 -11.06
N MET A 347 -22.41 21.84 -11.21
CA MET A 347 -23.86 21.92 -11.38
C MET A 347 -24.69 22.12 -10.11
N PHE A 348 -24.26 23.04 -9.24
CA PHE A 348 -25.25 23.69 -8.36
C PHE A 348 -24.89 25.18 -8.25
N THR A 349 -25.90 26.04 -8.37
CA THR A 349 -25.78 27.48 -8.17
C THR A 349 -25.26 27.78 -6.78
N ASP A 350 -24.65 28.94 -6.58
CA ASP A 350 -23.86 29.38 -5.41
C ASP A 350 -24.50 29.20 -4.00
N GLU A 351 -25.71 28.66 -3.88
CA GLU A 351 -26.37 28.47 -2.59
C GLU A 351 -26.50 27.01 -2.10
N GLN A 352 -26.10 26.00 -2.90
CA GLN A 352 -26.18 24.59 -2.46
C GLN A 352 -24.94 23.79 -2.90
N VAL A 353 -23.86 23.86 -2.11
CA VAL A 353 -22.75 22.93 -2.26
C VAL A 353 -23.09 21.63 -1.52
N GLY A 354 -23.78 20.73 -2.21
CA GLY A 354 -24.02 19.38 -1.71
C GLY A 354 -22.87 18.46 -2.10
N TYR A 355 -22.14 17.92 -1.11
CA TYR A 355 -21.18 16.84 -1.34
C TYR A 355 -21.92 15.52 -1.27
N LEU A 356 -21.94 14.77 -2.38
CA LEU A 356 -22.44 13.40 -2.39
C LEU A 356 -21.31 12.45 -1.95
N LEU A 357 -21.42 11.95 -0.72
CA LEU A 357 -20.56 10.90 -0.20
C LEU A 357 -21.13 9.55 -0.66
N LEU A 358 -20.59 8.96 -1.73
CA LEU A 358 -20.87 7.57 -2.09
C LEU A 358 -20.01 6.66 -1.22
N VAL A 359 -20.59 6.20 -0.12
CA VAL A 359 -20.01 5.19 0.75
C VAL A 359 -20.46 3.82 0.25
N GLU A 360 -19.54 2.88 0.03
CA GLU A 360 -19.87 1.52 -0.39
C GLU A 360 -20.86 0.83 0.55
N LYS A 361 -21.69 -0.08 0.01
CA LYS A 361 -22.83 -0.75 0.65
C LYS A 361 -22.63 -1.26 2.09
N SER A 362 -21.40 -1.53 2.52
CA SER A 362 -21.09 -2.03 3.86
C SER A 362 -21.24 -1.01 4.99
N LEU A 363 -21.20 0.30 4.71
CA LEU A 363 -21.43 1.34 5.74
C LEU A 363 -22.91 1.70 5.89
N ILE A 364 -23.73 1.46 4.87
CA ILE A 364 -25.18 1.73 4.92
C ILE A 364 -25.87 0.84 5.96
N THR A 365 -25.38 -0.38 6.18
CA THR A 365 -25.93 -1.31 7.18
C THR A 365 -25.67 -0.86 8.62
N ILE A 366 -24.60 -0.09 8.87
CA ILE A 366 -24.27 0.46 10.20
C ILE A 366 -25.05 1.73 10.51
N LEU A 367 -25.50 2.46 9.49
CA LEU A 367 -26.24 3.73 9.64
C LEU A 367 -27.76 3.55 9.76
N SER A 368 -28.28 2.34 9.51
CA SER A 368 -29.71 1.98 9.60
C SER A 368 -30.06 1.14 10.85
N ALA A 369 -29.11 0.87 11.73
CA ALA A 369 -29.30 0.32 13.06
C ALA A 369 -29.05 1.44 14.09
#